data_6baa304d93c4e45307036ec72c95edf7
#
_entry.id   6baa304d93c4e45307036ec72c95edf7
#
_cell.length_a   1.000
_cell.length_b   1.000
_cell.length_c   1.000
_cell.angle_alpha   90.00
_cell.angle_beta   90.00
_cell.angle_gamma   90.00
#
_symmetry.space_group_name_H-M   'P 1'
#
loop_
_entity.id
_entity.type
_entity.pdbx_description
1 polymer ?
#
loop_
_entity_poly.entity_id
_entity_poly.type
_entity_poly.pdbx_seq_one_letter_code
_entity_poly.pdbx_strand_id
1 'polypeptide(L)'
;MYVVDFDGQGPNSVPGVEPLVGPIVQGLARTQVASGTPTLGWGPLSGADFGYDPIAVRQAVYDWKAWAAIIIMPNATSQLYNAVQNGNTSYDPMGACQLIYQSARDDTNWFDFMYPLISQFQTQATSMVGQQWAKLVLQNATTDQNLLRNMVNVPQAISPAIGFSEYDLRPFYPYTAIPATTIGLIYLIILSFFSFAFYLPIWFRFLNPQGHPPLRFVEFIAVRWGGTVLAYLFMSLAYSFVSLAFQINFSGGNPTTSQTEVTDIAFGNPDAYGHGTFPVYWMLNFVAMCALGLACENVAMVIGQPWTGLWLIFVSAFSPGNLFNVLTTKTVGYHQRLDRLLRYRHRTCILPLGIRVAIAQCRRSQ
;
A
#
# COMPACT_ATOMS: atom_id res chain seq x y z
N MET A 1 -4.72 -10.87 -0.31
CA MET A 1 -4.89 -10.52 1.10
C MET A 1 -4.56 -11.72 1.94
N TYR A 2 -3.83 -11.54 3.05
CA TYR A 2 -3.50 -12.65 3.93
C TYR A 2 -4.55 -12.78 5.04
N VAL A 3 -4.87 -14.02 5.41
CA VAL A 3 -5.66 -14.35 6.61
C VAL A 3 -4.81 -15.34 7.41
N VAL A 4 -4.13 -14.83 8.43
CA VAL A 4 -3.13 -15.60 9.19
C VAL A 4 -3.72 -15.99 10.53
N ASP A 5 -3.68 -17.29 10.81
CA ASP A 5 -4.20 -17.86 12.02
C ASP A 5 -3.07 -18.20 13.01
N PHE A 6 -3.13 -17.56 14.17
CA PHE A 6 -2.25 -17.86 15.30
C PHE A 6 -3.01 -18.51 16.47
N ASP A 7 -4.36 -18.66 16.36
CA ASP A 7 -5.19 -19.16 17.45
C ASP A 7 -4.92 -20.65 17.70
N GLY A 8 -4.55 -20.99 18.91
CA GLY A 8 -4.17 -22.34 19.29
C GLY A 8 -2.89 -22.87 18.62
N GLN A 9 -2.11 -21.99 17.98
CA GLN A 9 -0.87 -22.35 17.30
C GLN A 9 0.36 -21.78 18.02
N GLY A 10 1.49 -22.48 17.87
CA GLY A 10 2.77 -22.04 18.40
C GLY A 10 3.09 -22.48 19.83
N PRO A 11 4.28 -22.09 20.30
CA PRO A 11 4.82 -22.58 21.58
C PRO A 11 4.05 -22.08 22.81
N ASN A 12 3.29 -20.98 22.67
CA ASN A 12 2.52 -20.35 23.74
C ASN A 12 1.02 -20.72 23.68
N SER A 13 0.63 -21.75 22.93
CA SER A 13 -0.76 -22.21 22.86
C SER A 13 -1.20 -22.81 24.18
N VAL A 14 -2.43 -22.51 24.62
CA VAL A 14 -3.00 -23.06 25.85
C VAL A 14 -3.48 -24.48 25.59
N PRO A 15 -2.92 -25.50 26.25
CA PRO A 15 -3.32 -26.87 26.04
C PRO A 15 -4.76 -27.11 26.51
N GLY A 16 -5.50 -27.95 25.77
CA GLY A 16 -6.85 -28.37 26.14
C GLY A 16 -8.00 -27.45 25.68
N VAL A 17 -7.71 -26.37 24.99
CA VAL A 17 -8.73 -25.51 24.33
C VAL A 17 -8.65 -25.74 22.84
N GLU A 18 -9.73 -26.25 22.23
CA GLU A 18 -9.83 -26.35 20.79
C GLU A 18 -10.02 -24.95 20.16
N PRO A 19 -9.21 -24.55 19.16
CA PRO A 19 -9.34 -23.26 18.51
C PRO A 19 -10.68 -23.16 17.77
N LEU A 20 -11.42 -22.09 18.02
CA LEU A 20 -12.71 -21.82 17.41
C LEU A 20 -12.63 -20.65 16.41
N VAL A 21 -11.99 -19.57 16.83
CA VAL A 21 -11.97 -18.32 16.05
C VAL A 21 -11.19 -18.49 14.76
N GLY A 22 -9.97 -19.02 14.83
CA GLY A 22 -9.10 -19.22 13.68
C GLY A 22 -9.72 -20.08 12.58
N PRO A 23 -10.16 -21.30 12.87
CA PRO A 23 -10.78 -22.19 11.88
C PRO A 23 -12.02 -21.62 11.20
N ILE A 24 -12.87 -20.87 11.93
CA ILE A 24 -14.08 -20.25 11.36
C ILE A 24 -13.69 -19.11 10.40
N VAL A 25 -12.81 -18.20 10.82
CA VAL A 25 -12.39 -17.06 9.99
C VAL A 25 -11.64 -17.54 8.74
N GLN A 26 -10.75 -18.52 8.87
CA GLN A 26 -10.10 -19.14 7.71
C GLN A 26 -11.05 -19.91 6.83
N GLY A 27 -12.01 -20.62 7.41
CA GLY A 27 -13.05 -21.34 6.68
C GLY A 27 -13.88 -20.40 5.82
N LEU A 28 -14.27 -19.23 6.36
CA LEU A 28 -14.96 -18.19 5.60
C LEU A 28 -14.13 -17.69 4.43
N ALA A 29 -12.84 -17.41 4.64
CA ALA A 29 -11.93 -16.97 3.57
C ALA A 29 -11.83 -18.01 2.45
N ARG A 30 -11.70 -19.31 2.79
CA ARG A 30 -11.67 -20.40 1.82
C ARG A 30 -12.98 -20.55 1.05
N THR A 31 -14.11 -20.39 1.74
CA THR A 31 -15.44 -20.45 1.11
C THR A 31 -15.64 -19.31 0.11
N GLN A 32 -15.22 -18.12 0.44
CA GLN A 32 -15.30 -16.98 -0.49
C GLN A 32 -14.42 -17.18 -1.73
N VAL A 33 -13.23 -17.73 -1.60
CA VAL A 33 -12.38 -18.07 -2.75
C VAL A 33 -13.02 -19.16 -3.61
N ALA A 34 -13.66 -20.16 -3.00
CA ALA A 34 -14.29 -21.26 -3.71
C ALA A 34 -15.61 -20.86 -4.40
N SER A 35 -16.25 -19.78 -3.98
CA SER A 35 -17.57 -19.35 -4.51
C SER A 35 -17.53 -18.89 -5.97
N GLY A 36 -16.34 -18.57 -6.52
CA GLY A 36 -16.18 -18.07 -7.90
C GLY A 36 -16.76 -16.68 -8.14
N THR A 37 -17.30 -16.03 -7.11
CA THR A 37 -17.73 -14.62 -7.19
C THR A 37 -16.53 -13.71 -7.13
N PRO A 38 -16.57 -12.53 -7.76
CA PRO A 38 -15.50 -11.54 -7.62
C PRO A 38 -15.33 -11.15 -6.15
N THR A 39 -14.26 -11.62 -5.54
CA THR A 39 -13.89 -11.33 -4.16
C THR A 39 -12.45 -10.87 -4.09
N LEU A 40 -12.05 -10.35 -2.93
CA LEU A 40 -10.66 -10.14 -2.63
C LEU A 40 -9.92 -11.50 -2.65
N GLY A 41 -8.74 -11.54 -3.27
CA GLY A 41 -7.92 -12.75 -3.32
C GLY A 41 -7.44 -13.12 -1.91
N TRP A 42 -8.24 -13.88 -1.15
CA TRP A 42 -7.91 -14.33 0.18
C TRP A 42 -6.87 -15.44 0.15
N GLY A 43 -5.81 -15.33 0.93
CA GLY A 43 -4.78 -16.34 1.13
C GLY A 43 -4.77 -16.78 2.60
N PRO A 44 -5.47 -17.86 2.96
CA PRO A 44 -5.40 -18.42 4.30
C PRO A 44 -4.01 -19.02 4.54
N LEU A 45 -3.33 -18.57 5.59
CA LEU A 45 -1.97 -18.95 5.98
C LEU A 45 -1.96 -19.37 7.45
N SER A 46 -0.97 -20.20 7.79
CA SER A 46 -0.73 -20.60 9.18
C SER A 46 0.21 -19.63 9.88
N GLY A 47 0.12 -19.50 11.20
CA GLY A 47 1.10 -18.78 12.01
C GLY A 47 2.54 -19.30 11.83
N ALA A 48 2.70 -20.57 11.49
CA ALA A 48 4.02 -21.17 11.20
C ALA A 48 4.73 -20.52 10.00
N ASP A 49 3.97 -20.04 9.00
CA ASP A 49 4.52 -19.36 7.82
C ASP A 49 5.24 -18.06 8.16
N PHE A 50 4.94 -17.51 9.33
CA PHE A 50 5.51 -16.27 9.87
C PHE A 50 6.30 -16.49 11.18
N GLY A 51 6.70 -17.73 11.46
CA GLY A 51 7.46 -18.06 12.67
C GLY A 51 6.72 -17.80 13.99
N TYR A 52 5.39 -17.85 13.95
CA TYR A 52 4.48 -17.53 15.08
C TYR A 52 4.60 -16.09 15.60
N ASP A 53 5.08 -15.16 14.76
CA ASP A 53 5.21 -13.75 15.12
C ASP A 53 4.21 -12.89 14.32
N PRO A 54 3.20 -12.27 14.97
CA PRO A 54 2.28 -11.36 14.33
C PRO A 54 2.97 -10.12 13.70
N ILE A 55 4.12 -9.69 14.25
CA ILE A 55 4.89 -8.56 13.74
C ILE A 55 5.46 -8.89 12.35
N ALA A 56 5.85 -10.15 12.11
CA ALA A 56 6.32 -10.57 10.79
C ALA A 56 5.23 -10.44 9.70
N VAL A 57 3.95 -10.58 10.05
CA VAL A 57 2.83 -10.33 9.13
C VAL A 57 2.70 -8.84 8.84
N ARG A 58 2.82 -7.98 9.85
CA ARG A 58 2.83 -6.52 9.67
C ARG A 58 3.98 -6.09 8.75
N GLN A 59 5.17 -6.65 8.95
CA GLN A 59 6.32 -6.41 8.07
C GLN A 59 6.05 -6.86 6.63
N ALA A 60 5.35 -7.97 6.42
CA ALA A 60 5.00 -8.44 5.09
C ALA A 60 4.03 -7.49 4.37
N VAL A 61 3.08 -6.88 5.08
CA VAL A 61 2.20 -5.83 4.54
C VAL A 61 3.00 -4.55 4.28
N TYR A 62 3.89 -4.16 5.20
CA TYR A 62 4.77 -3.00 5.03
C TYR A 62 5.67 -3.14 3.79
N ASP A 63 6.23 -4.33 3.56
CA ASP A 63 7.07 -4.67 2.40
C ASP A 63 6.26 -4.88 1.11
N TRP A 64 4.97 -4.59 1.09
CA TRP A 64 4.07 -4.68 -0.06
C TRP A 64 3.88 -6.11 -0.60
N LYS A 65 4.15 -7.13 0.21
CA LYS A 65 3.92 -8.54 -0.16
C LYS A 65 2.42 -8.87 -0.20
N ALA A 66 1.62 -8.16 0.58
CA ALA A 66 0.17 -8.18 0.58
C ALA A 66 -0.40 -6.77 0.61
N TRP A 67 -1.66 -6.59 0.18
CA TRP A 67 -2.39 -5.33 0.28
C TRP A 67 -2.84 -5.06 1.71
N ALA A 68 -3.34 -6.10 2.35
CA ALA A 68 -3.71 -6.09 3.76
C ALA A 68 -3.63 -7.50 4.31
N ALA A 69 -3.65 -7.62 5.64
CA ALA A 69 -3.69 -8.89 6.34
C ALA A 69 -4.71 -8.84 7.48
N ILE A 70 -5.44 -9.92 7.64
CA ILE A 70 -6.23 -10.20 8.84
C ILE A 70 -5.42 -11.18 9.68
N ILE A 71 -5.14 -10.80 10.92
CA ILE A 71 -4.43 -11.64 11.89
C ILE A 71 -5.44 -12.07 12.94
N ILE A 72 -5.59 -13.37 13.15
CA ILE A 72 -6.27 -13.93 14.31
C ILE A 72 -5.21 -14.05 15.41
N MET A 73 -5.42 -13.36 16.52
CA MET A 73 -4.41 -13.23 17.56
C MET A 73 -4.14 -14.56 18.27
N PRO A 74 -2.91 -14.77 18.79
CA PRO A 74 -2.58 -15.95 19.57
C PRO A 74 -3.55 -16.11 20.74
N ASN A 75 -4.05 -17.33 20.91
CA ASN A 75 -4.96 -17.67 22.00
C ASN A 75 -6.28 -16.88 22.05
N ALA A 76 -6.77 -16.35 20.92
CA ALA A 76 -8.03 -15.61 20.86
C ALA A 76 -9.21 -16.43 21.43
N THR A 77 -9.31 -17.71 21.07
CA THR A 77 -10.31 -18.63 21.63
C THR A 77 -10.13 -18.83 23.12
N SER A 78 -8.90 -19.04 23.60
CA SER A 78 -8.62 -19.25 25.02
C SER A 78 -8.94 -18.03 25.87
N GLN A 79 -8.67 -16.82 25.36
CA GLN A 79 -9.02 -15.57 26.04
C GLN A 79 -10.53 -15.41 26.17
N LEU A 80 -11.26 -15.75 25.10
CA LEU A 80 -12.73 -15.73 25.10
C LEU A 80 -13.33 -16.72 26.11
N TYR A 81 -12.81 -17.96 26.16
CA TYR A 81 -13.19 -18.94 27.18
C TYR A 81 -12.92 -18.45 28.59
N ASN A 82 -11.71 -17.97 28.85
CA ASN A 82 -11.32 -17.45 30.15
C ASN A 82 -12.17 -16.26 30.60
N ALA A 83 -12.58 -15.40 29.66
CA ALA A 83 -13.46 -14.29 29.96
C ALA A 83 -14.80 -14.75 30.55
N VAL A 84 -15.42 -15.76 29.94
CA VAL A 84 -16.72 -16.28 30.39
C VAL A 84 -16.56 -17.17 31.63
N GLN A 85 -15.54 -18.04 31.69
CA GLN A 85 -15.34 -18.92 32.84
C GLN A 85 -15.02 -18.16 34.12
N ASN A 86 -14.18 -17.14 34.02
CA ASN A 86 -13.71 -16.40 35.18
C ASN A 86 -14.46 -15.08 35.44
N GLY A 87 -15.42 -14.72 34.55
CA GLY A 87 -16.14 -13.44 34.64
C GLY A 87 -15.22 -12.24 34.46
N ASN A 88 -14.21 -12.33 33.58
CA ASN A 88 -13.21 -11.29 33.35
C ASN A 88 -13.78 -10.11 32.58
N THR A 89 -14.15 -9.05 33.27
CA THR A 89 -14.73 -7.84 32.69
C THR A 89 -13.76 -7.01 31.83
N SER A 90 -12.44 -7.28 31.93
CA SER A 90 -11.43 -6.61 31.14
C SER A 90 -11.25 -7.22 29.73
N TYR A 91 -12.02 -8.23 29.37
CA TYR A 91 -11.97 -8.81 28.04
C TYR A 91 -12.43 -7.79 27.00
N ASP A 92 -11.57 -7.56 26.00
CA ASP A 92 -11.87 -6.70 24.85
C ASP A 92 -12.05 -7.56 23.57
N PRO A 93 -13.25 -7.65 23.01
CA PRO A 93 -13.50 -8.37 21.76
C PRO A 93 -12.64 -7.89 20.59
N MET A 94 -12.30 -6.57 20.55
CA MET A 94 -11.51 -5.99 19.47
C MET A 94 -10.06 -6.49 19.46
N GLY A 95 -9.59 -7.06 20.58
CA GLY A 95 -8.28 -7.68 20.67
C GLY A 95 -8.18 -9.08 20.04
N ALA A 96 -9.29 -9.70 19.64
CA ALA A 96 -9.30 -11.06 19.11
C ALA A 96 -8.72 -11.16 17.70
N CYS A 97 -8.99 -10.17 16.84
CA CYS A 97 -8.48 -10.12 15.48
C CYS A 97 -7.93 -8.73 15.16
N GLN A 98 -6.99 -8.66 14.23
CA GLN A 98 -6.44 -7.39 13.73
C GLN A 98 -6.51 -7.34 12.21
N LEU A 99 -6.95 -6.19 11.68
CA LEU A 99 -6.84 -5.83 10.28
C LEU A 99 -5.64 -4.89 10.12
N ILE A 100 -4.69 -5.27 9.30
CA ILE A 100 -3.48 -4.49 9.02
C ILE A 100 -3.45 -4.10 7.56
N TYR A 101 -3.23 -2.82 7.27
CA TYR A 101 -3.24 -2.29 5.92
C TYR A 101 -2.39 -1.02 5.78
N GLN A 102 -2.32 -0.48 4.57
CA GLN A 102 -1.69 0.79 4.25
C GLN A 102 -2.63 1.58 3.32
N SER A 103 -3.38 2.54 3.85
CA SER A 103 -4.30 3.35 3.04
C SER A 103 -3.58 4.26 2.05
N ALA A 104 -2.41 4.78 2.41
CA ALA A 104 -1.59 5.61 1.54
C ALA A 104 -0.95 4.87 0.35
N ARG A 105 -1.10 3.55 0.25
CA ARG A 105 -0.64 2.79 -0.91
C ARG A 105 -1.43 3.11 -2.17
N ASP A 106 -2.75 3.22 -2.03
CA ASP A 106 -3.70 3.62 -3.06
C ASP A 106 -5.04 3.90 -2.36
N ASP A 107 -5.28 5.17 -2.05
CA ASP A 107 -6.44 5.62 -1.28
C ASP A 107 -7.76 5.29 -1.99
N THR A 108 -7.84 5.50 -3.31
CA THR A 108 -9.04 5.25 -4.09
C THR A 108 -9.40 3.77 -4.12
N ASN A 109 -8.45 2.89 -4.48
CA ASN A 109 -8.71 1.46 -4.48
C ASN A 109 -8.99 0.92 -3.08
N TRP A 110 -8.34 1.48 -2.06
CA TRP A 110 -8.55 1.06 -0.69
C TRP A 110 -9.99 1.39 -0.22
N PHE A 111 -10.39 2.67 -0.26
CA PHE A 111 -11.66 3.11 0.31
C PHE A 111 -12.87 2.76 -0.55
N ASP A 112 -12.73 2.76 -1.88
CA ASP A 112 -13.87 2.53 -2.78
C ASP A 112 -14.15 1.05 -3.03
N PHE A 113 -13.12 0.19 -3.03
CA PHE A 113 -13.27 -1.21 -3.43
C PHE A 113 -12.87 -2.21 -2.34
N MET A 114 -11.72 -2.02 -1.69
CA MET A 114 -11.18 -3.05 -0.80
C MET A 114 -11.82 -3.00 0.60
N TYR A 115 -11.87 -1.84 1.21
CA TYR A 115 -12.38 -1.68 2.57
C TYR A 115 -13.85 -2.11 2.74
N PRO A 116 -14.78 -1.78 1.83
CA PRO A 116 -16.16 -2.27 1.92
C PRO A 116 -16.27 -3.80 1.92
N LEU A 117 -15.49 -4.48 1.07
CA LEU A 117 -15.48 -5.95 1.01
C LEU A 117 -14.85 -6.57 2.27
N ILE A 118 -13.82 -5.92 2.82
CA ILE A 118 -13.20 -6.36 4.08
C ILE A 118 -14.18 -6.18 5.25
N SER A 119 -14.86 -5.05 5.33
CA SER A 119 -15.87 -4.78 6.36
C SER A 119 -17.04 -5.79 6.31
N GLN A 120 -17.46 -6.16 5.10
CA GLN A 120 -18.44 -7.23 4.91
C GLN A 120 -17.89 -8.58 5.42
N PHE A 121 -16.63 -8.90 5.11
CA PHE A 121 -15.99 -10.12 5.62
C PHE A 121 -15.90 -10.11 7.15
N GLN A 122 -15.49 -9.00 7.76
CA GLN A 122 -15.40 -8.84 9.22
C GLN A 122 -16.77 -9.06 9.87
N THR A 123 -17.82 -8.46 9.31
CA THR A 123 -19.20 -8.63 9.81
C THR A 123 -19.67 -10.08 9.72
N GLN A 124 -19.40 -10.75 8.60
CA GLN A 124 -19.74 -12.17 8.45
C GLN A 124 -18.95 -13.04 9.42
N ALA A 125 -17.65 -12.82 9.56
CA ALA A 125 -16.78 -13.56 10.48
C ALA A 125 -17.25 -13.40 11.93
N THR A 126 -17.52 -12.16 12.37
CA THR A 126 -18.03 -11.87 13.72
C THR A 126 -19.37 -12.56 13.97
N SER A 127 -20.27 -12.54 13.00
CA SER A 127 -21.58 -13.21 13.10
C SER A 127 -21.43 -14.72 13.22
N MET A 128 -20.60 -15.35 12.35
CA MET A 128 -20.39 -16.79 12.35
C MET A 128 -19.73 -17.29 13.66
N VAL A 129 -18.68 -16.61 14.09
CA VAL A 129 -18.02 -16.92 15.37
C VAL A 129 -18.99 -16.72 16.53
N GLY A 130 -19.71 -15.58 16.57
CA GLY A 130 -20.66 -15.27 17.63
C GLY A 130 -21.78 -16.32 17.74
N GLN A 131 -22.34 -16.79 16.62
CA GLN A 131 -23.37 -17.83 16.61
C GLN A 131 -22.84 -19.18 17.13
N GLN A 132 -21.68 -19.61 16.68
CA GLN A 132 -21.11 -20.89 17.12
C GLN A 132 -20.66 -20.79 18.58
N TRP A 133 -20.06 -19.68 18.99
CA TRP A 133 -19.70 -19.42 20.36
C TRP A 133 -20.88 -19.39 21.31
N ALA A 134 -21.93 -18.63 20.98
CA ALA A 134 -23.14 -18.55 21.80
C ALA A 134 -23.78 -19.93 22.00
N LYS A 135 -23.86 -20.74 20.92
CA LYS A 135 -24.37 -22.12 20.99
C LYS A 135 -23.55 -22.95 21.99
N LEU A 136 -22.24 -22.89 21.90
CA LEU A 136 -21.31 -23.67 22.73
C LEU A 136 -21.39 -23.26 24.20
N VAL A 137 -21.42 -21.95 24.49
CA VAL A 137 -21.51 -21.42 25.85
C VAL A 137 -22.87 -21.74 26.46
N LEU A 138 -23.98 -21.57 25.72
CA LEU A 138 -25.32 -21.90 26.22
C LEU A 138 -25.47 -23.40 26.50
N GLN A 139 -24.89 -24.28 25.68
CA GLN A 139 -24.87 -25.71 25.97
C GLN A 139 -24.13 -26.04 27.29
N ASN A 140 -23.00 -25.40 27.54
CA ASN A 140 -22.24 -25.59 28.77
C ASN A 140 -22.95 -24.95 29.98
N ALA A 141 -23.59 -23.81 29.79
CA ALA A 141 -24.32 -23.09 30.83
C ALA A 141 -25.54 -23.84 31.37
N THR A 142 -26.10 -24.78 30.62
CA THR A 142 -27.18 -25.64 31.12
C THR A 142 -26.72 -26.57 32.25
N THR A 143 -25.42 -26.83 32.32
CA THR A 143 -24.82 -27.73 33.31
C THR A 143 -24.17 -26.99 34.47
N ASP A 144 -23.73 -25.74 34.26
CA ASP A 144 -23.00 -24.93 35.27
C ASP A 144 -23.69 -23.58 35.49
N GLN A 145 -24.32 -23.42 36.67
CA GLN A 145 -24.99 -22.17 37.06
C GLN A 145 -24.02 -21.00 37.29
N ASN A 146 -22.74 -21.27 37.65
CA ASN A 146 -21.75 -20.23 37.82
C ASN A 146 -21.40 -19.59 36.49
N LEU A 147 -21.38 -20.37 35.43
CA LEU A 147 -21.14 -19.89 34.05
C LEU A 147 -22.21 -18.88 33.63
N LEU A 148 -23.49 -19.15 33.94
CA LEU A 148 -24.57 -18.21 33.67
C LEU A 148 -24.40 -16.87 34.39
N ARG A 149 -23.96 -16.93 35.65
CA ARG A 149 -23.70 -15.72 36.43
C ARG A 149 -22.54 -14.90 35.87
N ASN A 150 -21.49 -15.56 35.46
CA ASN A 150 -20.34 -14.91 34.84
C ASN A 150 -20.71 -14.29 33.47
N MET A 151 -21.55 -14.97 32.66
CA MET A 151 -22.03 -14.43 31.38
C MET A 151 -22.75 -13.08 31.54
N VAL A 152 -23.53 -12.90 32.61
CA VAL A 152 -24.20 -11.63 32.89
C VAL A 152 -23.19 -10.51 33.17
N ASN A 153 -22.06 -10.85 33.79
CA ASN A 153 -21.02 -9.89 34.14
C ASN A 153 -20.13 -9.51 32.94
N VAL A 154 -20.08 -10.36 31.90
CA VAL A 154 -19.18 -10.18 30.74
C VAL A 154 -19.99 -10.28 29.42
N PRO A 155 -20.97 -9.38 29.19
CA PRO A 155 -21.83 -9.45 28.02
C PRO A 155 -21.05 -9.29 26.71
N GLN A 156 -19.93 -8.55 26.71
CA GLN A 156 -19.06 -8.35 25.54
C GLN A 156 -18.40 -9.65 25.08
N ALA A 157 -18.18 -10.61 25.94
CA ALA A 157 -17.68 -11.94 25.58
C ALA A 157 -18.77 -12.85 24.96
N ILE A 158 -20.03 -12.44 24.99
CA ILE A 158 -21.13 -13.17 24.36
C ILE A 158 -21.51 -12.53 23.02
N SER A 159 -21.63 -11.20 22.99
CA SER A 159 -21.95 -10.43 21.80
C SER A 159 -21.22 -9.07 21.86
N PRO A 160 -20.32 -8.81 20.87
CA PRO A 160 -20.06 -9.53 19.62
C PRO A 160 -19.10 -10.72 19.73
N ALA A 161 -18.66 -11.13 20.92
CA ALA A 161 -17.68 -12.17 21.20
C ALA A 161 -16.27 -11.89 20.65
N ILE A 162 -16.13 -11.59 19.38
CA ILE A 162 -14.89 -11.14 18.73
C ILE A 162 -15.12 -9.84 17.94
N GLY A 163 -14.05 -9.11 17.72
CA GLY A 163 -14.01 -7.91 16.88
C GLY A 163 -12.67 -7.82 16.14
N PHE A 164 -12.52 -6.75 15.38
CA PHE A 164 -11.32 -6.49 14.59
C PHE A 164 -10.78 -5.11 14.95
N SER A 165 -9.58 -5.06 15.51
CA SER A 165 -8.84 -3.81 15.64
C SER A 165 -8.17 -3.48 14.30
N GLU A 166 -8.16 -2.20 13.92
CA GLU A 166 -7.62 -1.75 12.64
C GLU A 166 -6.31 -1.01 12.85
N TYR A 167 -5.30 -1.41 12.09
CA TYR A 167 -3.97 -0.80 12.10
C TYR A 167 -3.60 -0.37 10.70
N ASP A 168 -3.64 0.95 10.47
CA ASP A 168 -3.13 1.55 9.24
C ASP A 168 -1.65 1.88 9.43
N LEU A 169 -0.77 1.08 8.81
CA LEU A 169 0.67 1.26 8.91
C LEU A 169 1.18 2.53 8.23
N ARG A 170 0.45 3.02 7.23
CA ARG A 170 0.73 4.28 6.54
C ARG A 170 -0.60 4.97 6.22
N PRO A 171 -1.14 5.76 7.15
CA PRO A 171 -2.41 6.43 6.95
C PRO A 171 -2.30 7.49 5.85
N PHE A 172 -3.33 7.51 4.99
CA PHE A 172 -3.49 8.57 3.99
C PHE A 172 -4.01 9.84 4.69
N TYR A 173 -3.13 10.81 4.83
CA TYR A 173 -3.43 12.08 5.48
C TYR A 173 -2.56 13.22 4.89
N PRO A 174 -3.07 14.44 4.71
CA PRO A 174 -4.45 14.89 4.92
C PRO A 174 -5.36 14.57 3.71
N TYR A 175 -6.67 14.52 3.93
CA TYR A 175 -7.66 14.31 2.85
C TYR A 175 -7.59 15.38 1.74
N THR A 176 -7.04 16.56 2.05
CA THR A 176 -6.77 17.61 1.05
C THR A 176 -5.76 17.18 -0.02
N ALA A 177 -5.06 16.06 0.17
CA ALA A 177 -4.14 15.50 -0.82
C ALA A 177 -4.88 14.67 -1.91
N ILE A 178 -6.15 14.28 -1.71
CA ILE A 178 -6.93 13.49 -2.68
C ILE A 178 -6.88 14.09 -4.10
N PRO A 179 -7.11 15.39 -4.33
CA PRO A 179 -7.02 15.95 -5.68
C PRO A 179 -5.62 15.82 -6.29
N ALA A 180 -4.57 15.90 -5.49
CA ALA A 180 -3.19 15.77 -5.97
C ALA A 180 -2.85 14.33 -6.38
N THR A 181 -3.36 13.33 -5.67
CA THR A 181 -3.12 11.91 -5.95
C THR A 181 -4.01 11.36 -7.06
N THR A 182 -5.26 11.79 -7.16
CA THR A 182 -6.24 11.28 -8.14
C THR A 182 -6.17 12.02 -9.48
N ILE A 183 -6.26 13.34 -9.47
CA ILE A 183 -6.37 14.18 -10.68
C ILE A 183 -5.02 14.86 -11.01
N GLY A 184 -4.06 14.85 -10.09
CA GLY A 184 -2.79 15.58 -10.23
C GLY A 184 -2.01 15.26 -11.49
N LEU A 185 -1.97 13.99 -11.92
CA LEU A 185 -1.33 13.60 -13.18
C LEU A 185 -2.03 14.18 -14.40
N ILE A 186 -3.36 14.28 -14.39
CA ILE A 186 -4.13 14.89 -15.47
C ILE A 186 -3.78 16.37 -15.57
N TYR A 187 -3.68 17.06 -14.44
CA TYR A 187 -3.25 18.47 -14.45
C TYR A 187 -1.81 18.64 -14.96
N LEU A 188 -0.90 17.75 -14.60
CA LEU A 188 0.47 17.80 -15.12
C LEU A 188 0.50 17.61 -16.66
N ILE A 189 -0.30 16.67 -17.20
CA ILE A 189 -0.42 16.47 -18.64
C ILE A 189 -1.01 17.72 -19.31
N ILE A 190 -2.08 18.28 -18.77
CA ILE A 190 -2.75 19.46 -19.31
C ILE A 190 -1.81 20.64 -19.30
N LEU A 191 -1.14 20.94 -18.19
CA LEU A 191 -0.21 22.06 -18.07
C LEU A 191 0.96 21.93 -19.05
N SER A 192 1.54 20.75 -19.18
CA SER A 192 2.64 20.49 -20.08
C SER A 192 2.22 20.58 -21.55
N PHE A 193 1.01 20.10 -21.89
CA PHE A 193 0.47 20.19 -23.25
C PHE A 193 0.15 21.63 -23.67
N PHE A 194 -0.52 22.38 -22.81
CA PHE A 194 -0.87 23.77 -23.18
C PHE A 194 0.36 24.67 -23.28
N SER A 195 1.44 24.39 -22.55
CA SER A 195 2.68 25.15 -22.66
C SER A 195 3.26 25.10 -24.06
N PHE A 196 3.16 23.97 -24.77
CA PHE A 196 3.60 23.82 -26.14
C PHE A 196 2.93 24.81 -27.10
N ALA A 197 1.63 25.03 -26.95
CA ALA A 197 0.90 25.99 -27.77
C ALA A 197 1.40 27.43 -27.64
N PHE A 198 1.88 27.80 -26.45
CA PHE A 198 2.47 29.14 -26.25
C PHE A 198 3.90 29.27 -26.78
N TYR A 199 4.69 28.20 -26.74
CA TYR A 199 6.07 28.22 -27.21
C TYR A 199 6.18 28.08 -28.74
N LEU A 200 5.24 27.44 -29.38
CA LEU A 200 5.27 27.18 -30.83
C LEU A 200 5.44 28.47 -31.67
N PRO A 201 4.68 29.58 -31.44
CA PRO A 201 4.89 30.83 -32.17
C PRO A 201 6.25 31.47 -31.97
N ILE A 202 6.82 31.29 -30.77
CA ILE A 202 8.16 31.80 -30.43
C ILE A 202 9.21 31.04 -31.21
N TRP A 203 9.12 29.72 -31.30
CA TRP A 203 10.05 28.88 -32.04
C TRP A 203 10.02 29.18 -33.53
N PHE A 204 8.83 29.47 -34.11
CA PHE A 204 8.72 29.86 -35.52
C PHE A 204 9.43 31.17 -35.85
N ARG A 205 9.53 32.11 -34.90
CA ARG A 205 10.31 33.34 -35.09
C ARG A 205 11.80 33.07 -35.22
N PHE A 206 12.33 32.07 -34.57
CA PHE A 206 13.74 31.68 -34.66
C PHE A 206 14.06 30.90 -35.94
N LEU A 207 13.07 30.25 -36.58
CA LEU A 207 13.22 29.58 -37.83
C LEU A 207 13.28 30.56 -39.05
N ASN A 208 12.65 31.73 -38.89
CA ASN A 208 12.59 32.74 -39.97
C ASN A 208 13.06 34.10 -39.43
N PRO A 209 14.35 34.24 -39.09
CA PRO A 209 14.86 35.43 -38.42
C PRO A 209 14.94 36.61 -39.36
N GLN A 210 14.35 37.76 -39.00
CA GLN A 210 14.58 39.03 -39.63
C GLN A 210 15.72 39.75 -38.88
N GLY A 211 16.89 39.86 -39.52
CA GLY A 211 18.00 40.67 -39.04
C GLY A 211 19.16 39.98 -38.31
N HIS A 212 19.18 38.64 -38.22
CA HIS A 212 20.34 37.89 -37.73
C HIS A 212 20.52 36.56 -38.51
N PRO A 213 21.72 35.97 -38.52
CA PRO A 213 21.94 34.72 -39.24
C PRO A 213 21.08 33.59 -38.66
N PRO A 214 20.62 32.64 -39.51
CA PRO A 214 19.83 31.50 -39.04
C PRO A 214 20.64 30.63 -38.10
N LEU A 215 19.98 30.16 -37.04
CA LEU A 215 20.60 29.21 -36.08
C LEU A 215 20.96 27.91 -36.82
N ARG A 216 22.07 27.31 -36.45
CA ARG A 216 22.41 25.96 -36.87
C ARG A 216 21.37 24.97 -36.34
N PHE A 217 21.04 23.95 -37.13
CA PHE A 217 20.02 22.97 -36.75
C PHE A 217 20.20 22.36 -35.35
N VAL A 218 21.47 22.04 -35.00
CA VAL A 218 21.79 21.50 -33.67
C VAL A 218 21.58 22.53 -32.56
N GLU A 219 21.97 23.78 -32.80
CA GLU A 219 21.75 24.90 -31.85
C GLU A 219 20.25 25.16 -31.64
N PHE A 220 19.46 25.10 -32.72
CA PHE A 220 18.02 25.24 -32.62
C PHE A 220 17.38 24.13 -31.80
N ILE A 221 17.78 22.86 -31.98
CA ILE A 221 17.29 21.73 -31.19
C ILE A 221 17.70 21.90 -29.72
N ALA A 222 18.94 22.29 -29.44
CA ALA A 222 19.44 22.45 -28.09
C ALA A 222 18.72 23.60 -27.35
N VAL A 223 18.53 24.74 -27.98
CA VAL A 223 17.80 25.89 -27.41
C VAL A 223 16.35 25.54 -27.17
N ARG A 224 15.70 24.87 -28.14
CA ARG A 224 14.32 24.43 -28.01
C ARG A 224 14.14 23.47 -26.85
N TRP A 225 14.91 22.39 -26.83
CA TRP A 225 14.83 21.36 -25.80
C TRP A 225 15.16 21.96 -24.41
N GLY A 226 16.26 22.70 -24.30
CA GLY A 226 16.67 23.36 -23.06
C GLY A 226 15.65 24.36 -22.55
N GLY A 227 15.08 25.17 -23.45
CA GLY A 227 14.01 26.11 -23.11
C GLY A 227 12.75 25.45 -22.59
N THR A 228 12.31 24.36 -23.24
CA THR A 228 11.15 23.58 -22.80
C THR A 228 11.38 22.94 -21.43
N VAL A 229 12.54 22.32 -21.22
CA VAL A 229 12.89 21.68 -19.93
C VAL A 229 12.97 22.73 -18.82
N LEU A 230 13.57 23.90 -19.11
CA LEU A 230 13.63 24.99 -18.12
C LEU A 230 12.23 25.53 -17.77
N ALA A 231 11.35 25.64 -18.77
CA ALA A 231 9.98 26.05 -18.53
C ALA A 231 9.21 25.05 -17.67
N TYR A 232 9.40 23.74 -17.91
CA TYR A 232 8.79 22.71 -17.08
C TYR A 232 9.32 22.74 -15.64
N LEU A 233 10.58 23.11 -15.43
CA LEU A 233 11.13 23.30 -14.09
C LEU A 233 10.35 24.37 -13.29
N PHE A 234 10.08 25.52 -13.90
CA PHE A 234 9.30 26.59 -13.25
C PHE A 234 7.82 26.25 -13.11
N MET A 235 7.23 25.64 -14.15
CA MET A 235 5.82 25.24 -14.11
C MET A 235 5.56 24.16 -13.04
N SER A 236 6.45 23.19 -12.93
CA SER A 236 6.35 22.15 -11.89
C SER A 236 6.50 22.72 -10.49
N LEU A 237 7.35 23.76 -10.34
CA LEU A 237 7.48 24.48 -9.07
C LEU A 237 6.18 25.21 -8.71
N ALA A 238 5.61 25.96 -9.67
CA ALA A 238 4.33 26.65 -9.47
C ALA A 238 3.21 25.66 -9.12
N TYR A 239 3.14 24.52 -9.81
CA TYR A 239 2.20 23.45 -9.49
C TYR A 239 2.43 22.86 -8.08
N SER A 240 3.68 22.68 -7.69
CA SER A 240 4.00 22.17 -6.34
C SER A 240 3.64 23.17 -5.24
N PHE A 241 3.71 24.48 -5.51
CA PHE A 241 3.21 25.49 -4.58
C PHE A 241 1.70 25.45 -4.40
N VAL A 242 0.93 25.04 -5.40
CA VAL A 242 -0.52 24.83 -5.25
C VAL A 242 -0.78 23.76 -4.18
N SER A 243 -0.04 22.65 -4.23
CA SER A 243 -0.15 21.59 -3.21
C SER A 243 0.22 22.10 -1.81
N LEU A 244 1.20 22.98 -1.72
CA LEU A 244 1.57 23.64 -0.45
C LEU A 244 0.48 24.57 0.05
N ALA A 245 -0.19 25.31 -0.86
CA ALA A 245 -1.31 26.18 -0.52
C ALA A 245 -2.53 25.41 0.02
N PHE A 246 -2.73 24.16 -0.41
CA PHE A 246 -3.72 23.25 0.17
C PHE A 246 -3.29 22.64 1.52
N GLN A 247 -2.22 23.13 2.11
CA GLN A 247 -1.69 22.70 3.41
C GLN A 247 -1.37 21.20 3.48
N ILE A 248 -0.95 20.60 2.35
CA ILE A 248 -0.42 19.24 2.36
C ILE A 248 0.86 19.24 3.19
N ASN A 249 0.90 18.40 4.22
CA ASN A 249 2.03 18.33 5.12
C ASN A 249 3.21 17.61 4.47
N PHE A 250 4.27 18.35 4.13
CA PHE A 250 5.52 17.80 3.59
C PHE A 250 6.59 17.57 4.66
N SER A 251 6.35 17.94 5.91
CA SER A 251 7.35 17.84 6.98
C SER A 251 7.41 16.49 7.70
N GLY A 252 6.66 15.49 7.22
CA GLY A 252 6.78 14.11 7.71
C GLY A 252 6.24 13.88 9.12
N GLY A 253 5.42 14.79 9.66
CA GLY A 253 4.67 14.51 10.88
C GLY A 253 3.61 13.45 10.59
N ASN A 254 3.83 12.21 11.04
CA ASN A 254 2.78 11.22 11.02
C ASN A 254 1.62 11.73 11.87
N PRO A 255 0.38 11.69 11.38
CA PRO A 255 -0.74 11.79 12.27
C PRO A 255 -0.60 10.65 13.27
N THR A 256 -0.44 10.98 14.54
CA THR A 256 -0.51 10.02 15.62
C THR A 256 -1.92 9.47 15.63
N THR A 257 -2.16 8.41 14.90
CA THR A 257 -3.35 7.59 15.14
C THR A 257 -3.08 6.90 16.46
N SER A 258 -4.03 7.00 17.36
CA SER A 258 -4.00 6.34 18.66
C SER A 258 -3.87 4.81 18.60
N GLN A 259 -3.72 4.27 17.43
CA GLN A 259 -3.67 2.85 17.08
C GLN A 259 -2.28 2.34 16.70
N THR A 260 -1.28 3.24 16.56
CA THR A 260 0.09 2.85 16.24
C THR A 260 0.87 2.76 17.54
N GLU A 261 1.16 1.56 17.98
CA GLU A 261 2.05 1.34 19.12
C GLU A 261 3.50 1.66 18.73
N VAL A 262 4.29 2.11 19.69
CA VAL A 262 5.72 2.47 19.50
C VAL A 262 6.54 1.30 18.94
N THR A 263 6.08 0.07 19.14
CA THR A 263 6.68 -1.17 18.64
C THR A 263 6.34 -1.48 17.18
N ASP A 264 5.45 -0.69 16.55
CA ASP A 264 5.09 -0.93 15.16
C ASP A 264 6.20 -0.52 14.20
N ILE A 265 6.46 -1.38 13.22
CA ILE A 265 7.53 -1.23 12.21
C ILE A 265 7.36 0.05 11.41
N ALA A 266 6.13 0.47 11.17
CA ALA A 266 5.82 1.67 10.39
C ALA A 266 5.83 2.96 11.21
N PHE A 267 6.03 2.86 12.51
CA PHE A 267 6.09 4.04 13.36
C PHE A 267 7.31 4.89 12.99
N GLY A 268 7.07 6.12 12.60
CA GLY A 268 8.12 7.05 12.21
C GLY A 268 8.50 7.05 10.72
N ASN A 269 7.93 6.17 9.89
CA ASN A 269 8.18 6.08 8.45
C ASN A 269 9.67 6.30 8.08
N PRO A 270 10.53 5.28 8.20
CA PRO A 270 11.98 5.40 8.02
C PRO A 270 12.40 5.87 6.62
N ASP A 271 11.50 5.72 5.62
CA ASP A 271 11.72 6.13 4.24
C ASP A 271 11.30 7.58 3.97
N ALA A 272 10.86 8.34 4.98
CA ALA A 272 10.47 9.73 4.83
C ALA A 272 11.72 10.63 4.69
N TYR A 273 11.63 11.59 3.76
CA TYR A 273 12.71 12.56 3.52
C TYR A 273 12.72 13.74 4.51
N GLY A 274 11.85 13.74 5.53
CA GLY A 274 11.73 14.80 6.49
C GLY A 274 11.47 16.17 5.83
N HIS A 275 12.28 17.17 6.16
CA HIS A 275 12.19 18.51 5.54
C HIS A 275 12.52 18.53 4.04
N GLY A 276 13.18 17.50 3.52
CA GLY A 276 13.48 17.33 2.10
C GLY A 276 12.33 16.83 1.24
N THR A 277 11.18 16.51 1.83
CA THR A 277 10.03 15.93 1.11
C THR A 277 9.48 16.87 0.04
N PHE A 278 9.39 18.18 0.29
CA PHE A 278 8.91 19.14 -0.70
C PHE A 278 9.83 19.24 -1.94
N PRO A 279 11.16 19.39 -1.84
CA PRO A 279 12.05 19.33 -2.99
C PRO A 279 11.94 18.02 -3.78
N VAL A 280 11.79 16.89 -3.12
CA VAL A 280 11.61 15.58 -3.78
C VAL A 280 10.28 15.55 -4.55
N TYR A 281 9.19 16.02 -3.95
CA TYR A 281 7.90 16.14 -4.61
C TYR A 281 7.95 17.06 -5.83
N TRP A 282 8.60 18.22 -5.70
CA TRP A 282 8.82 19.14 -6.82
C TRP A 282 9.59 18.48 -7.96
N MET A 283 10.72 17.79 -7.66
CA MET A 283 11.51 17.09 -8.68
C MET A 283 10.73 15.95 -9.33
N LEU A 284 9.89 15.25 -8.59
CA LEU A 284 9.00 14.23 -9.14
C LEU A 284 8.00 14.84 -10.15
N ASN A 285 7.36 15.96 -9.79
CA ASN A 285 6.46 16.68 -10.69
C ASN A 285 7.20 17.21 -11.93
N PHE A 286 8.43 17.70 -11.77
CA PHE A 286 9.28 18.13 -12.87
C PHE A 286 9.58 16.99 -13.85
N VAL A 287 10.03 15.84 -13.35
CA VAL A 287 10.31 14.67 -14.19
C VAL A 287 9.05 14.18 -14.89
N ALA A 288 7.90 14.15 -14.18
CA ALA A 288 6.62 13.79 -14.76
C ALA A 288 6.18 14.76 -15.87
N MET A 289 6.32 16.08 -15.66
CA MET A 289 6.05 17.09 -16.71
C MET A 289 6.96 16.92 -17.91
N CYS A 290 8.25 16.69 -17.70
CA CYS A 290 9.17 16.43 -18.82
C CYS A 290 8.77 15.18 -19.60
N ALA A 291 8.48 14.08 -18.92
CA ALA A 291 8.11 12.82 -19.56
C ALA A 291 6.81 12.95 -20.39
N LEU A 292 5.78 13.53 -19.80
CA LEU A 292 4.47 13.67 -20.43
C LEU A 292 4.45 14.79 -21.48
N GLY A 293 5.08 15.94 -21.17
CA GLY A 293 5.09 17.11 -22.05
C GLY A 293 5.89 16.88 -23.31
N LEU A 294 7.11 16.35 -23.22
CA LEU A 294 7.92 16.05 -24.40
C LEU A 294 7.29 14.96 -25.26
N ALA A 295 6.61 13.98 -24.66
CA ALA A 295 5.85 12.99 -25.42
C ALA A 295 4.70 13.63 -26.18
N CYS A 296 3.91 14.50 -25.55
CA CYS A 296 2.82 15.22 -26.20
C CYS A 296 3.34 16.17 -27.30
N GLU A 297 4.46 16.84 -27.08
CA GLU A 297 5.11 17.71 -28.06
C GLU A 297 5.56 16.94 -29.29
N ASN A 298 6.20 15.78 -29.10
CA ASN A 298 6.63 14.92 -30.21
C ASN A 298 5.44 14.43 -31.04
N VAL A 299 4.36 14.02 -30.38
CA VAL A 299 3.14 13.59 -31.08
C VAL A 299 2.48 14.77 -31.83
N ALA A 300 2.46 15.95 -31.19
CA ALA A 300 1.92 17.16 -31.83
C ALA A 300 2.66 17.53 -33.12
N MET A 301 3.97 17.31 -33.17
CA MET A 301 4.77 17.56 -34.36
C MET A 301 4.53 16.56 -35.49
N VAL A 302 4.20 15.31 -35.16
CA VAL A 302 3.98 14.24 -36.14
C VAL A 302 2.55 14.27 -36.68
N ILE A 303 1.56 14.43 -35.81
CA ILE A 303 0.13 14.29 -36.16
C ILE A 303 -0.51 15.65 -36.52
N GLY A 304 0.09 16.74 -36.02
CA GLY A 304 -0.46 18.08 -36.18
C GLY A 304 -1.43 18.49 -35.09
N GLN A 305 -1.63 19.81 -34.92
CA GLN A 305 -2.38 20.39 -33.80
C GLN A 305 -3.83 19.90 -33.67
N PRO A 306 -4.65 19.75 -34.72
CA PRO A 306 -6.04 19.34 -34.56
C PRO A 306 -6.20 17.96 -33.89
N TRP A 307 -5.31 17.05 -34.20
CA TRP A 307 -5.38 15.65 -33.75
C TRP A 307 -4.69 15.38 -32.40
N THR A 308 -3.87 16.31 -31.95
CA THR A 308 -3.16 16.18 -30.67
C THR A 308 -4.14 16.16 -29.51
N GLY A 309 -5.31 16.78 -29.63
CA GLY A 309 -6.39 16.69 -28.65
C GLY A 309 -6.88 15.26 -28.42
N LEU A 310 -6.98 14.45 -29.47
CA LEU A 310 -7.33 13.02 -29.34
C LEU A 310 -6.25 12.23 -28.61
N TRP A 311 -4.98 12.53 -28.88
CA TRP A 311 -3.87 11.95 -28.13
C TRP A 311 -3.92 12.32 -26.64
N LEU A 312 -4.23 13.58 -26.31
CA LEU A 312 -4.39 14.02 -24.94
C LEU A 312 -5.52 13.26 -24.23
N ILE A 313 -6.68 13.10 -24.90
CA ILE A 313 -7.81 12.32 -24.37
C ILE A 313 -7.39 10.86 -24.18
N PHE A 314 -6.72 10.27 -25.15
CA PHE A 314 -6.22 8.90 -25.08
C PHE A 314 -5.28 8.74 -23.89
N VAL A 315 -4.26 9.57 -23.76
CA VAL A 315 -3.30 9.50 -22.65
C VAL A 315 -3.96 9.76 -21.30
N SER A 316 -4.87 10.75 -21.21
CA SER A 316 -5.57 11.02 -19.94
C SER A 316 -6.58 9.96 -19.57
N ALA A 317 -7.25 9.31 -20.53
CA ALA A 317 -8.21 8.24 -20.26
C ALA A 317 -7.53 6.93 -19.88
N PHE A 318 -6.38 6.62 -20.48
CA PHE A 318 -5.64 5.37 -20.21
C PHE A 318 -4.54 5.50 -19.17
N SER A 319 -4.11 6.72 -18.84
CA SER A 319 -2.97 7.00 -17.97
C SER A 319 -3.28 7.06 -16.47
N PRO A 320 -4.40 7.63 -15.97
CA PRO A 320 -4.51 7.96 -14.55
C PRO A 320 -4.48 6.74 -13.62
N GLY A 321 -5.08 5.62 -14.02
CA GLY A 321 -5.09 4.41 -13.20
C GLY A 321 -3.94 3.44 -13.52
N ASN A 322 -3.61 3.27 -14.81
CA ASN A 322 -2.68 2.24 -15.23
C ASN A 322 -1.22 2.71 -15.28
N LEU A 323 -0.94 3.96 -15.64
CA LEU A 323 0.44 4.45 -15.74
C LEU A 323 1.04 4.65 -14.34
N PHE A 324 0.27 5.15 -13.39
CA PHE A 324 0.73 5.30 -12.01
C PHE A 324 0.90 3.93 -11.35
N ASN A 325 -0.03 3.01 -11.53
CA ASN A 325 0.12 1.62 -11.08
C ASN A 325 1.25 0.88 -11.81
N VAL A 326 1.46 1.12 -13.10
CA VAL A 326 2.57 0.51 -13.85
C VAL A 326 3.91 1.15 -13.49
N LEU A 327 3.98 2.47 -13.28
CA LEU A 327 5.20 3.14 -12.84
C LEU A 327 5.52 2.79 -11.39
N THR A 328 4.56 2.82 -10.48
CA THR A 328 4.79 2.45 -9.08
C THR A 328 5.05 0.96 -8.90
N THR A 329 4.31 0.09 -9.56
CA THR A 329 4.57 -1.37 -9.50
C THR A 329 5.85 -1.77 -10.22
N LYS A 330 6.21 -1.12 -11.33
CA LYS A 330 7.50 -1.42 -11.99
C LYS A 330 8.69 -0.81 -11.27
N THR A 331 8.63 0.42 -10.81
CA THR A 331 9.72 1.02 -10.01
C THR A 331 9.92 0.29 -8.69
N VAL A 332 8.86 -0.11 -8.02
CA VAL A 332 8.94 -0.96 -6.81
C VAL A 332 9.38 -2.36 -7.17
N GLY A 333 8.92 -2.93 -8.28
CA GLY A 333 9.41 -4.21 -8.79
C GLY A 333 10.91 -4.18 -9.17
N TYR A 334 11.42 -3.07 -9.71
CA TYR A 334 12.84 -2.85 -9.95
C TYR A 334 13.61 -2.69 -8.64
N HIS A 335 13.11 -1.93 -7.69
CA HIS A 335 13.74 -1.79 -6.36
C HIS A 335 13.78 -3.13 -5.61
N GLN A 336 12.69 -3.89 -5.62
CA GLN A 336 12.67 -5.23 -5.02
C GLN A 336 13.56 -6.24 -5.77
N ARG A 337 13.76 -6.10 -7.08
CA ARG A 337 14.73 -6.90 -7.83
C ARG A 337 16.15 -6.47 -7.54
N LEU A 338 16.42 -5.17 -7.46
CA LEU A 338 17.74 -4.64 -7.08
C LEU A 338 18.09 -5.03 -5.64
N ASP A 339 17.17 -4.92 -4.72
CA ASP A 339 17.35 -5.34 -3.32
C ASP A 339 17.52 -6.85 -3.16
N ARG A 340 16.80 -7.65 -3.97
CA ARG A 340 17.06 -9.10 -4.02
C ARG A 340 18.42 -9.42 -4.62
N LEU A 341 18.84 -8.73 -5.67
CA LEU A 341 20.17 -8.90 -6.27
C LEU A 341 21.30 -8.43 -5.33
N LEU A 342 21.10 -7.33 -4.61
CA LEU A 342 22.04 -6.83 -3.62
C LEU A 342 22.12 -7.76 -2.40
N ARG A 343 20.98 -8.27 -1.90
CA ARG A 343 20.95 -9.27 -0.82
C ARG A 343 21.52 -10.63 -1.27
N TYR A 344 21.31 -11.02 -2.52
CA TYR A 344 21.94 -12.22 -3.07
C TYR A 344 23.46 -12.05 -3.18
N ARG A 345 23.93 -10.86 -3.59
CA ARG A 345 25.35 -10.53 -3.64
C ARG A 345 25.99 -10.47 -2.25
N HIS A 346 25.27 -9.98 -1.24
CA HIS A 346 25.76 -10.00 0.16
C HIS A 346 25.79 -11.42 0.75
N ARG A 347 24.83 -12.27 0.43
CA ARG A 347 24.85 -13.69 0.87
C ARG A 347 25.93 -14.52 0.15
N THR A 348 26.25 -14.22 -1.08
CA THR A 348 27.34 -14.90 -1.81
C THR A 348 28.74 -14.40 -1.40
N CYS A 349 28.85 -13.24 -0.77
CA CYS A 349 30.13 -12.78 -0.20
C CYS A 349 30.45 -13.38 1.18
N ILE A 350 29.50 -14.05 1.84
CA ILE A 350 29.69 -14.71 3.16
C ILE A 350 29.86 -16.24 3.01
N LEU A 351 30.02 -16.75 1.79
CA LEU A 351 30.43 -18.15 1.62
C LEU A 351 31.87 -18.35 2.10
N PRO A 352 32.11 -19.35 2.98
CA PRO A 352 33.45 -19.57 3.55
C PRO A 352 34.52 -19.79 2.46
N LEU A 353 35.72 -19.31 2.73
CA LEU A 353 36.88 -19.33 1.83
C LEU A 353 37.17 -20.67 1.13
N GLY A 354 36.66 -21.81 1.66
CA GLY A 354 36.86 -23.15 1.11
C GLY A 354 36.18 -23.40 -0.24
N ILE A 355 35.06 -22.71 -0.57
CA ILE A 355 34.34 -22.93 -1.84
C ILE A 355 34.95 -22.08 -2.99
N ARG A 356 35.63 -20.98 -2.68
CA ARG A 356 36.32 -20.17 -3.70
C ARG A 356 37.52 -20.90 -4.34
N VAL A 357 38.16 -21.79 -3.61
CA VAL A 357 39.29 -22.58 -4.11
C VAL A 357 38.78 -23.66 -5.08
N ALA A 358 37.62 -24.27 -4.83
CA ALA A 358 37.05 -25.31 -5.70
C ALA A 358 36.59 -24.77 -7.08
N ILE A 359 36.03 -23.53 -7.12
CA ILE A 359 35.60 -22.92 -8.38
C ILE A 359 36.77 -22.41 -9.21
N ALA A 360 37.88 -21.97 -8.56
CA ALA A 360 39.09 -21.55 -9.25
C ALA A 360 39.88 -22.74 -9.85
N GLN A 361 39.79 -23.93 -9.27
CA GLN A 361 40.38 -25.14 -9.82
C GLN A 361 39.57 -25.71 -10.99
N CYS A 362 38.23 -25.61 -10.98
CA CYS A 362 37.38 -26.09 -12.08
C CYS A 362 37.51 -25.23 -13.36
N ARG A 363 37.99 -23.97 -13.25
CA ARG A 363 38.21 -23.05 -14.38
C ARG A 363 39.60 -23.21 -15.03
N ARG A 364 40.51 -24.00 -14.43
CA ARG A 364 41.84 -24.30 -15.00
C ARG A 364 41.93 -25.68 -15.68
N SER A 365 40.81 -26.43 -15.68
CA SER A 365 40.73 -27.76 -16.32
C SER A 365 39.75 -27.80 -17.51
N GLN A 366 39.34 -26.62 -18.02
CA GLN A 366 38.73 -26.42 -19.34
C GLN A 366 39.52 -25.33 -20.09
#